data_da274bdcb3232f1be6646cf706085eda
#
_entry.id   da274bdcb3232f1be6646cf706085eda
#
_cell.length_a   1.000
_cell.length_b   1.000
_cell.length_c   1.000
_cell.angle_alpha   90.00
_cell.angle_beta   90.00
_cell.angle_gamma   90.00
#
_symmetry.space_group_name_H-M   'P 1'
#
loop_
_entity.id
_entity.type
_entity.pdbx_description
1 polymer ?
#
loop_
_entity_poly.entity_id
_entity_poly.type
_entity_poly.pdbx_seq_one_letter_code
_entity_poly.pdbx_strand_id
1 'polypeptide(L)'
;MLPTNMATNMTDMGTLTEISDYPWRWRRDYLMLVAAVAVSEEELHPDEMELLKRWVEQFRLPPKSREAVFAVLKNKPLDRPRIERRLSRTDLVYSLMLDLMGMAMADGILMDKEIHFLRGIAENLEIDPIDFNILIEFIHSAHQAAQMDNPEPLYEHNIESAFQLMLKRNVRLFPHTLLCVSSPEYDLQLKERWMRFVARNNNR
;
A
#
# COMPACT_ATOMS: atom_id res chain seq x y z
N MET A 1 -14.56 -6.45 -42.63
CA MET A 1 -13.16 -6.42 -42.14
C MET A 1 -13.17 -5.90 -40.76
N LEU A 2 -13.11 -6.77 -39.77
CA LEU A 2 -12.97 -6.42 -38.34
C LEU A 2 -11.47 -6.36 -38.01
N PRO A 3 -10.96 -5.38 -37.25
CA PRO A 3 -9.57 -5.38 -36.88
C PRO A 3 -9.34 -6.40 -35.76
N THR A 4 -8.65 -7.47 -36.14
CA THR A 4 -8.00 -8.41 -35.25
C THR A 4 -6.81 -7.69 -34.61
N ASN A 5 -6.84 -7.38 -33.33
CA ASN A 5 -5.68 -7.31 -32.43
C ASN A 5 -6.12 -6.98 -31.01
N MET A 6 -6.59 -7.99 -30.28
CA MET A 6 -6.55 -8.03 -28.83
C MET A 6 -5.79 -9.30 -28.41
N ALA A 7 -4.57 -9.45 -28.89
CA ALA A 7 -3.59 -10.30 -28.22
C ALA A 7 -2.92 -9.42 -27.15
N THR A 8 -3.60 -9.21 -26.05
CA THR A 8 -2.98 -8.62 -24.84
C THR A 8 -1.90 -9.59 -24.39
N ASN A 9 -0.68 -9.15 -24.48
CA ASN A 9 0.54 -9.86 -24.10
C ASN A 9 0.41 -10.45 -22.68
N MET A 10 0.16 -11.74 -22.58
CA MET A 10 0.19 -12.52 -21.33
C MET A 10 1.61 -12.76 -20.80
N THR A 11 2.63 -12.11 -21.35
CA THR A 11 4.04 -12.36 -21.04
C THR A 11 4.65 -11.40 -20.00
N ASP A 12 3.87 -10.45 -19.47
CA ASP A 12 4.45 -9.40 -18.58
C ASP A 12 3.91 -9.41 -17.14
N MET A 13 3.34 -10.52 -16.68
CA MET A 13 2.76 -10.64 -15.33
C MET A 13 3.77 -11.04 -14.24
N GLY A 14 5.07 -10.88 -14.43
CA GLY A 14 6.11 -11.40 -13.52
C GLY A 14 7.09 -10.39 -12.92
N THR A 15 7.09 -9.15 -13.39
CA THR A 15 8.01 -8.13 -12.87
C THR A 15 7.27 -7.16 -11.95
N LEU A 16 7.70 -7.12 -10.67
CA LEU A 16 7.30 -6.03 -9.78
C LEU A 16 7.76 -4.70 -10.38
N THR A 17 6.88 -3.72 -10.37
CA THR A 17 7.18 -2.35 -10.79
C THR A 17 7.76 -1.59 -9.61
N GLU A 18 8.78 -0.80 -9.83
CA GLU A 18 9.30 0.12 -8.83
C GLU A 18 8.45 1.39 -8.79
N ILE A 19 8.29 1.98 -7.61
CA ILE A 19 7.50 3.22 -7.49
C ILE A 19 8.06 4.36 -8.35
N SER A 20 9.37 4.35 -8.60
CA SER A 20 10.05 5.32 -9.45
C SER A 20 9.62 5.27 -10.91
N ASP A 21 9.04 4.16 -11.37
CA ASP A 21 8.58 3.99 -12.75
C ASP A 21 7.25 4.68 -13.02
N TYR A 22 6.53 5.01 -11.94
CA TYR A 22 5.27 5.76 -12.05
C TYR A 22 5.49 7.26 -12.25
N PRO A 23 4.57 7.98 -12.92
CA PRO A 23 4.64 9.42 -13.07
C PRO A 23 4.79 10.14 -11.72
N TRP A 24 5.69 11.12 -11.63
CA TRP A 24 5.96 11.82 -10.37
C TRP A 24 4.69 12.44 -9.71
N ARG A 25 3.67 12.78 -10.52
CA ARG A 25 2.38 13.31 -10.02
C ARG A 25 1.63 12.25 -9.22
N TRP A 26 1.60 10.99 -9.67
CA TRP A 26 0.97 9.90 -8.94
C TRP A 26 1.75 9.57 -7.67
N ARG A 27 3.07 9.54 -7.75
CA ARG A 27 3.95 9.33 -6.59
C ARG A 27 3.77 10.42 -5.52
N ARG A 28 3.64 11.69 -5.93
CA ARG A 28 3.32 12.79 -5.02
C ARG A 28 1.95 12.61 -4.38
N ASP A 29 0.93 12.38 -5.17
CA ASP A 29 -0.46 12.23 -4.72
C ASP A 29 -0.60 11.05 -3.74
N TYR A 30 0.10 9.96 -4.02
CA TYR A 30 0.24 8.81 -3.13
C TYR A 30 0.79 9.23 -1.75
N LEU A 31 1.96 9.85 -1.72
CA LEU A 31 2.59 10.30 -0.47
C LEU A 31 1.80 11.40 0.25
N MET A 32 1.02 12.21 -0.46
CA MET A 32 0.12 13.17 0.19
C MET A 32 -1.01 12.50 0.94
N LEU A 33 -1.55 11.37 0.45
CA LEU A 33 -2.54 10.58 1.20
C LEU A 33 -1.90 9.87 2.39
N VAL A 34 -0.69 9.31 2.23
CA VAL A 34 0.06 8.72 3.34
C VAL A 34 0.31 9.75 4.44
N ALA A 35 0.76 10.96 4.07
CA ALA A 35 0.95 12.06 5.02
C ALA A 35 -0.36 12.50 5.70
N ALA A 36 -1.50 12.40 4.98
CA ALA A 36 -2.80 12.75 5.55
C ALA A 36 -3.28 11.71 6.60
N VAL A 37 -2.92 10.43 6.43
CA VAL A 37 -3.18 9.40 7.43
C VAL A 37 -2.33 9.66 8.67
N ALA A 38 -1.03 9.90 8.50
CA ALA A 38 -0.11 10.18 9.60
C ALA A 38 -0.49 11.40 10.48
N VAL A 39 -1.26 12.36 9.94
CA VAL A 39 -1.78 13.52 10.71
C VAL A 39 -3.27 13.43 10.99
N SER A 40 -3.91 12.30 10.77
CA SER A 40 -5.32 12.10 11.09
C SER A 40 -5.58 12.10 12.60
N GLU A 41 -4.56 11.88 13.38
CA GLU A 41 -4.50 12.07 14.83
C GLU A 41 -4.02 13.47 15.20
N GLU A 42 -4.26 13.89 16.45
CA GLU A 42 -3.88 15.24 16.92
C GLU A 42 -2.35 15.42 16.98
N GLU A 43 -1.59 14.34 17.17
CA GLU A 43 -0.14 14.35 17.24
C GLU A 43 0.47 13.31 16.29
N LEU A 44 1.36 13.77 15.41
CA LEU A 44 2.16 12.91 14.54
C LEU A 44 3.21 12.15 15.33
N HIS A 45 3.14 10.81 15.32
CA HIS A 45 4.11 9.98 16.03
C HIS A 45 5.52 10.10 15.39
N PRO A 46 6.61 10.09 16.17
CA PRO A 46 7.98 10.17 15.64
C PRO A 46 8.30 9.10 14.60
N ASP A 47 7.79 7.87 14.78
CA ASP A 47 8.01 6.75 13.88
C ASP A 47 7.32 6.95 12.53
N GLU A 48 6.11 7.51 12.52
CA GLU A 48 5.40 7.89 11.29
C GLU A 48 6.16 8.97 10.50
N MET A 49 6.70 9.96 11.22
CA MET A 49 7.51 11.01 10.61
C MET A 49 8.78 10.43 9.98
N GLU A 50 9.48 9.54 10.66
CA GLU A 50 10.69 8.92 10.12
C GLU A 50 10.39 8.05 8.92
N LEU A 51 9.29 7.29 8.99
CA LEU A 51 8.78 6.48 7.92
C LEU A 51 8.47 7.32 6.68
N LEU A 52 7.72 8.40 6.84
CA LEU A 52 7.37 9.30 5.74
C LEU A 52 8.62 9.94 5.10
N LYS A 53 9.63 10.33 5.89
CA LYS A 53 10.90 10.86 5.37
C LYS A 53 11.60 9.84 4.46
N ARG A 54 11.72 8.59 4.92
CA ARG A 54 12.32 7.51 4.12
C ARG A 54 11.58 7.31 2.79
N TRP A 55 10.27 7.33 2.80
CA TRP A 55 9.48 7.17 1.58
C TRP A 55 9.61 8.35 0.63
N VAL A 56 9.65 9.58 1.13
CA VAL A 56 9.87 10.77 0.30
C VAL A 56 11.18 10.65 -0.48
N GLU A 57 12.22 10.07 0.12
CA GLU A 57 13.50 9.80 -0.55
C GLU A 57 13.39 8.69 -1.60
N GLN A 58 12.77 7.56 -1.25
CA GLN A 58 12.57 6.42 -2.15
C GLN A 58 11.70 6.77 -3.36
N PHE A 59 10.70 7.61 -3.17
CA PHE A 59 9.79 8.06 -4.21
C PHE A 59 10.43 9.07 -5.19
N ARG A 60 11.66 9.52 -4.94
CA ARG A 60 12.44 10.40 -5.84
C ARG A 60 11.62 11.56 -6.39
N LEU A 61 10.88 12.26 -5.53
CA LEU A 61 10.04 13.38 -5.93
C LEU A 61 10.87 14.62 -6.28
N PRO A 62 10.42 15.45 -7.25
CA PRO A 62 10.97 16.80 -7.45
C PRO A 62 10.86 17.65 -6.16
N PRO A 63 11.80 18.59 -5.91
CA PRO A 63 11.85 19.37 -4.67
C PRO A 63 10.50 20.00 -4.26
N LYS A 64 9.83 20.70 -5.18
CA LYS A 64 8.51 21.32 -4.92
C LYS A 64 7.42 20.28 -4.55
N SER A 65 7.53 19.07 -5.05
CA SER A 65 6.58 18.00 -4.73
C SER A 65 6.85 17.42 -3.34
N ARG A 66 8.11 17.34 -2.91
CA ARG A 66 8.48 16.99 -1.54
C ARG A 66 7.95 18.02 -0.55
N GLU A 67 8.14 19.29 -0.84
CA GLU A 67 7.59 20.40 -0.03
C GLU A 67 6.07 20.29 0.10
N ALA A 68 5.36 19.93 -0.97
CA ALA A 68 3.91 19.74 -0.95
C ALA A 68 3.47 18.58 -0.05
N VAL A 69 4.22 17.46 -0.02
CA VAL A 69 3.96 16.34 0.90
C VAL A 69 4.14 16.79 2.36
N PHE A 70 5.28 17.40 2.69
CA PHE A 70 5.52 17.90 4.06
C PHE A 70 4.60 19.04 4.47
N ALA A 71 4.00 19.75 3.50
CA ALA A 71 3.02 20.79 3.80
C ALA A 71 1.70 20.19 4.35
N VAL A 72 1.35 18.95 3.99
CA VAL A 72 0.20 18.23 4.55
C VAL A 72 0.36 18.07 6.06
N LEU A 73 1.57 17.71 6.53
CA LEU A 73 1.89 17.57 7.95
C LEU A 73 1.75 18.88 8.76
N LYS A 74 1.71 20.02 8.07
CA LYS A 74 1.51 21.34 8.67
C LYS A 74 0.04 21.80 8.58
N ASN A 75 -0.89 20.86 8.51
CA ASN A 75 -2.33 21.09 8.40
C ASN A 75 -2.72 21.98 7.21
N LYS A 76 -1.95 21.96 6.12
CA LYS A 76 -2.40 22.61 4.88
C LYS A 76 -3.57 21.85 4.30
N PRO A 77 -4.63 22.56 3.85
CA PRO A 77 -5.78 21.90 3.25
C PRO A 77 -5.38 20.99 2.10
N LEU A 78 -5.82 19.75 2.14
CA LEU A 78 -5.65 18.74 1.09
C LEU A 78 -6.99 18.50 0.42
N ASP A 79 -7.06 18.68 -0.90
CA ASP A 79 -8.21 18.25 -1.70
C ASP A 79 -8.16 16.72 -1.88
N ARG A 80 -8.41 16.01 -0.75
CA ARG A 80 -8.34 14.56 -0.66
C ARG A 80 -9.25 13.88 -1.69
N PRO A 81 -10.54 14.24 -1.85
CA PRO A 81 -11.42 13.58 -2.82
C PRO A 81 -10.90 13.65 -4.26
N ARG A 82 -10.25 14.75 -4.63
CA ARG A 82 -9.66 14.90 -5.96
C ARG A 82 -8.45 14.00 -6.16
N ILE A 83 -7.62 13.84 -5.14
CA ILE A 83 -6.45 12.95 -5.16
C ILE A 83 -6.90 11.50 -5.24
N GLU A 84 -7.81 11.09 -4.37
CA GLU A 84 -8.39 9.75 -4.32
C GLU A 84 -8.99 9.35 -5.68
N ARG A 85 -9.80 10.21 -6.28
CA ARG A 85 -10.38 9.98 -7.61
C ARG A 85 -9.34 9.85 -8.74
N ARG A 86 -8.18 10.51 -8.62
CA ARG A 86 -7.11 10.33 -9.62
C ARG A 86 -6.41 9.00 -9.45
N LEU A 87 -6.19 8.59 -8.20
CA LEU A 87 -5.50 7.35 -7.88
C LEU A 87 -6.40 6.12 -8.06
N SER A 88 -7.74 6.24 -7.90
CA SER A 88 -8.67 5.12 -8.12
C SER A 88 -8.61 4.55 -9.54
N ARG A 89 -8.09 5.33 -10.50
CA ARG A 89 -7.93 4.93 -11.91
C ARG A 89 -6.55 4.34 -12.23
N THR A 90 -5.77 4.03 -11.22
CA THR A 90 -4.41 3.49 -11.37
C THR A 90 -4.33 2.09 -10.78
N ASP A 91 -3.29 1.34 -11.14
CA ASP A 91 -2.96 0.05 -10.56
C ASP A 91 -2.29 0.18 -9.15
N LEU A 92 -2.14 1.42 -8.65
CA LEU A 92 -1.56 1.70 -7.34
C LEU A 92 -2.55 1.54 -6.17
N VAL A 93 -3.85 1.39 -6.44
CA VAL A 93 -4.94 1.47 -5.44
C VAL A 93 -4.72 0.52 -4.26
N TYR A 94 -4.45 -0.75 -4.52
CA TYR A 94 -4.30 -1.76 -3.46
C TYR A 94 -2.97 -1.61 -2.71
N SER A 95 -1.88 -1.28 -3.41
CA SER A 95 -0.59 -0.96 -2.77
C SER A 95 -0.69 0.27 -1.89
N LEU A 96 -1.36 1.31 -2.38
CA LEU A 96 -1.64 2.51 -1.61
C LEU A 96 -2.45 2.19 -0.36
N MET A 97 -3.53 1.41 -0.50
CA MET A 97 -4.38 1.08 0.65
C MET A 97 -3.61 0.33 1.74
N LEU A 98 -2.76 -0.63 1.35
CA LEU A 98 -1.89 -1.34 2.28
C LEU A 98 -0.87 -0.39 2.93
N ASP A 99 -0.31 0.54 2.18
CA ASP A 99 0.62 1.53 2.72
C ASP A 99 -0.06 2.54 3.66
N LEU A 100 -1.32 2.91 3.41
CA LEU A 100 -2.10 3.73 4.34
C LEU A 100 -2.40 2.98 5.64
N MET A 101 -2.79 1.70 5.56
CA MET A 101 -3.03 0.85 6.71
C MET A 101 -1.75 0.64 7.53
N GLY A 102 -0.62 0.39 6.86
CA GLY A 102 0.66 0.24 7.54
C GLY A 102 1.15 1.54 8.18
N MET A 103 0.87 2.71 7.58
CA MET A 103 1.17 4.01 8.20
C MET A 103 0.33 4.19 9.47
N ALA A 104 -0.96 3.92 9.43
CA ALA A 104 -1.83 3.99 10.60
C ALA A 104 -1.43 2.98 11.70
N MET A 105 -0.75 1.90 11.35
CA MET A 105 -0.28 0.87 12.29
C MET A 105 1.19 1.02 12.68
N ALA A 106 1.82 2.16 12.39
CA ALA A 106 3.24 2.37 12.64
C ALA A 106 3.63 2.29 14.13
N ASP A 107 2.71 2.62 15.03
CA ASP A 107 2.84 2.48 16.49
C ASP A 107 2.47 1.06 17.00
N GLY A 108 2.05 0.16 16.11
CA GLY A 108 1.66 -1.23 16.39
C GLY A 108 0.19 -1.43 16.76
N ILE A 109 -0.62 -0.39 16.75
CA ILE A 109 -2.05 -0.43 17.10
C ILE A 109 -2.87 0.27 16.02
N LEU A 110 -3.84 -0.43 15.44
CA LEU A 110 -4.81 0.15 14.52
C LEU A 110 -6.13 0.40 15.25
N MET A 111 -6.45 1.65 15.52
CA MET A 111 -7.63 2.04 16.28
C MET A 111 -8.89 2.09 15.42
N ASP A 112 -10.07 1.94 16.04
CA ASP A 112 -11.36 1.99 15.35
C ASP A 112 -11.58 3.28 14.54
N LYS A 113 -11.11 4.44 15.05
CA LYS A 113 -11.19 5.73 14.36
C LYS A 113 -10.36 5.74 13.07
N GLU A 114 -9.18 5.12 13.09
CA GLU A 114 -8.31 4.99 11.92
C GLU A 114 -8.92 4.04 10.90
N ILE A 115 -9.45 2.90 11.34
CA ILE A 115 -10.18 1.97 10.45
C ILE A 115 -11.36 2.70 9.78
N HIS A 116 -12.10 3.51 10.52
CA HIS A 116 -13.20 4.30 9.96
C HIS A 116 -12.70 5.33 8.92
N PHE A 117 -11.60 6.03 9.22
CA PHE A 117 -10.99 6.98 8.30
C PHE A 117 -10.47 6.30 7.03
N LEU A 118 -9.76 5.17 7.17
CA LEU A 118 -9.25 4.35 6.07
C LEU A 118 -10.39 3.78 5.21
N ARG A 119 -11.51 3.39 5.82
CA ARG A 119 -12.71 2.93 5.11
C ARG A 119 -13.29 4.02 4.22
N GLY A 120 -13.35 5.27 4.69
CA GLY A 120 -13.78 6.39 3.87
C GLY A 120 -12.85 6.66 2.67
N ILE A 121 -11.54 6.42 2.82
CA ILE A 121 -10.59 6.48 1.70
C ILE A 121 -10.83 5.31 0.73
N ALA A 122 -11.02 4.09 1.24
CA ALA A 122 -11.26 2.90 0.44
C ALA A 122 -12.51 3.04 -0.44
N GLU A 123 -13.59 3.60 0.09
CA GLU A 123 -14.82 3.91 -0.66
C GLU A 123 -14.54 4.86 -1.85
N ASN A 124 -13.78 5.93 -1.62
CA ASN A 124 -13.42 6.87 -2.68
C ASN A 124 -12.41 6.30 -3.69
N LEU A 125 -11.62 5.31 -3.29
CA LEU A 125 -10.72 4.55 -4.16
C LEU A 125 -11.43 3.40 -4.88
N GLU A 126 -12.75 3.23 -4.68
CA GLU A 126 -13.57 2.17 -5.27
C GLU A 126 -13.10 0.75 -4.88
N ILE A 127 -12.55 0.59 -3.65
CA ILE A 127 -12.18 -0.72 -3.10
C ILE A 127 -13.44 -1.38 -2.52
N ASP A 128 -13.67 -2.64 -2.92
CA ASP A 128 -14.77 -3.44 -2.38
C ASP A 128 -14.62 -3.63 -0.86
N PRO A 129 -15.71 -3.52 -0.07
CA PRO A 129 -15.66 -3.73 1.39
C PRO A 129 -15.09 -5.09 1.82
N ILE A 130 -15.29 -6.15 1.02
CA ILE A 130 -14.72 -7.47 1.29
C ILE A 130 -13.19 -7.43 1.10
N ASP A 131 -12.73 -6.81 0.01
CA ASP A 131 -11.31 -6.63 -0.25
C ASP A 131 -10.65 -5.80 0.85
N PHE A 132 -11.30 -4.71 1.29
CA PHE A 132 -10.81 -3.89 2.40
C PHE A 132 -10.61 -4.71 3.69
N ASN A 133 -11.56 -5.56 4.04
CA ASN A 133 -11.43 -6.42 5.22
C ASN A 133 -10.27 -7.42 5.08
N ILE A 134 -10.08 -8.02 3.89
CA ILE A 134 -8.93 -8.90 3.63
C ILE A 134 -7.60 -8.15 3.84
N LEU A 135 -7.51 -6.90 3.40
CA LEU A 135 -6.30 -6.08 3.58
C LEU A 135 -6.05 -5.74 5.07
N ILE A 136 -7.09 -5.42 5.84
CA ILE A 136 -6.99 -5.20 7.30
C ILE A 136 -6.45 -6.46 8.00
N GLU A 137 -7.07 -7.62 7.75
CA GLU A 137 -6.63 -8.89 8.33
C GLU A 137 -5.19 -9.24 7.94
N PHE A 138 -4.79 -8.91 6.72
CA PHE A 138 -3.41 -9.10 6.26
C PHE A 138 -2.42 -8.26 7.07
N ILE A 139 -2.66 -6.96 7.24
CA ILE A 139 -1.76 -6.07 7.98
C ILE A 139 -1.61 -6.54 9.42
N HIS A 140 -2.72 -6.87 10.10
CA HIS A 140 -2.68 -7.42 11.45
C HIS A 140 -1.87 -8.73 11.51
N SER A 141 -2.17 -9.65 10.60
CA SER A 141 -1.51 -10.96 10.57
C SER A 141 -0.03 -10.87 10.25
N ALA A 142 0.37 -9.97 9.34
CA ALA A 142 1.77 -9.72 9.02
C ALA A 142 2.51 -9.15 10.23
N HIS A 143 1.92 -8.18 10.94
CA HIS A 143 2.50 -7.61 12.15
C HIS A 143 2.65 -8.65 13.28
N GLN A 144 1.63 -9.44 13.55
CA GLN A 144 1.69 -10.49 14.58
C GLN A 144 2.70 -11.58 14.21
N ALA A 145 2.67 -12.06 12.96
CA ALA A 145 3.58 -13.10 12.50
C ALA A 145 5.07 -12.66 12.55
N ALA A 146 5.35 -11.36 12.34
CA ALA A 146 6.69 -10.83 12.43
C ALA A 146 7.30 -10.89 13.85
N GLN A 147 6.45 -11.04 14.87
CA GLN A 147 6.86 -11.10 16.28
C GLN A 147 6.98 -12.54 16.82
N MET A 148 6.73 -13.54 15.97
CA MET A 148 6.66 -14.95 16.37
C MET A 148 7.69 -15.78 15.60
N ASP A 149 8.38 -16.70 16.29
CA ASP A 149 9.24 -17.69 15.64
C ASP A 149 8.43 -18.69 14.77
N ASN A 150 7.22 -19.00 15.22
CA ASN A 150 6.28 -19.90 14.53
C ASN A 150 4.90 -19.25 14.49
N PRO A 151 4.57 -18.52 13.41
CA PRO A 151 3.26 -17.87 13.26
C PRO A 151 2.10 -18.86 13.31
N GLU A 152 0.98 -18.44 13.89
CA GLU A 152 -0.25 -19.22 13.93
C GLU A 152 -0.79 -19.51 12.52
N PRO A 153 -1.44 -20.68 12.29
CA PRO A 153 -2.01 -21.02 10.98
C PRO A 153 -3.02 -19.98 10.47
N LEU A 154 -3.71 -19.28 11.36
CA LEU A 154 -4.64 -18.22 11.00
C LEU A 154 -3.92 -17.04 10.31
N TYR A 155 -2.77 -16.61 10.84
CA TYR A 155 -2.01 -15.52 10.25
C TYR A 155 -1.46 -15.90 8.87
N GLU A 156 -0.99 -17.13 8.73
CA GLU A 156 -0.55 -17.65 7.44
C GLU A 156 -1.69 -17.70 6.41
N HIS A 157 -2.89 -18.08 6.83
CA HIS A 157 -4.08 -18.09 5.98
C HIS A 157 -4.47 -16.68 5.51
N ASN A 158 -4.45 -15.69 6.40
CA ASN A 158 -4.78 -14.30 6.08
C ASN A 158 -3.77 -13.70 5.11
N ILE A 159 -2.47 -13.99 5.31
CA ILE A 159 -1.40 -13.57 4.39
C ILE A 159 -1.62 -14.16 2.99
N GLU A 160 -1.95 -15.45 2.91
CA GLU A 160 -2.20 -16.11 1.62
C GLU A 160 -3.46 -15.56 0.94
N SER A 161 -4.53 -15.30 1.71
CA SER A 161 -5.77 -14.71 1.20
C SER A 161 -5.52 -13.33 0.59
N ALA A 162 -4.69 -12.50 1.21
CA ALA A 162 -4.30 -11.21 0.65
C ALA A 162 -3.43 -11.36 -0.62
N PHE A 163 -2.54 -12.35 -0.68
CA PHE A 163 -1.78 -12.64 -1.88
C PHE A 163 -2.69 -13.05 -3.05
N GLN A 164 -3.72 -13.87 -2.81
CA GLN A 164 -4.73 -14.22 -3.81
C GLN A 164 -5.47 -12.95 -4.29
N LEU A 165 -5.88 -12.08 -3.37
CA LEU A 165 -6.52 -10.82 -3.71
C LEU A 165 -5.60 -9.92 -4.54
N MET A 166 -4.37 -9.69 -4.12
CA MET A 166 -3.39 -8.87 -4.81
C MET A 166 -3.13 -9.38 -6.24
N LEU A 167 -3.04 -10.70 -6.41
CA LEU A 167 -2.91 -11.33 -7.72
C LEU A 167 -4.15 -11.09 -8.59
N LYS A 168 -5.34 -11.32 -8.05
CA LYS A 168 -6.64 -11.09 -8.72
C LYS A 168 -6.80 -9.64 -9.16
N ARG A 169 -6.29 -8.69 -8.37
CA ARG A 169 -6.33 -7.25 -8.63
C ARG A 169 -5.14 -6.74 -9.44
N ASN A 170 -4.26 -7.65 -9.91
CA ASN A 170 -3.07 -7.33 -10.69
C ASN A 170 -2.16 -6.28 -10.02
N VAL A 171 -1.92 -6.44 -8.71
CA VAL A 171 -1.05 -5.56 -7.95
C VAL A 171 0.40 -5.79 -8.39
N ARG A 172 1.01 -4.77 -8.98
CA ARG A 172 2.39 -4.81 -9.49
C ARG A 172 3.40 -4.16 -8.57
N LEU A 173 2.99 -3.18 -7.79
CA LEU A 173 3.82 -2.53 -6.79
C LEU A 173 3.66 -3.23 -5.46
N PHE A 174 4.74 -3.78 -4.90
CA PHE A 174 4.72 -4.32 -3.54
C PHE A 174 4.63 -3.16 -2.54
N PRO A 175 3.75 -3.24 -1.51
CA PRO A 175 3.58 -2.16 -0.54
C PRO A 175 4.87 -1.80 0.19
N HIS A 176 5.09 -0.52 0.45
CA HIS A 176 6.30 -0.03 1.10
C HIS A 176 6.23 -0.13 2.63
N THR A 177 5.02 -0.02 3.20
CA THR A 177 4.80 -0.09 4.65
C THR A 177 5.06 -1.44 5.26
N LEU A 178 4.91 -2.51 4.50
CA LEU A 178 5.32 -3.81 5.01
C LEU A 178 6.79 -3.81 5.44
N LEU A 179 7.61 -2.94 4.84
CA LEU A 179 9.00 -2.71 5.20
C LEU A 179 9.20 -1.91 6.51
N CYS A 180 8.15 -1.66 7.31
CA CYS A 180 8.25 -0.73 8.42
C CYS A 180 7.47 -1.16 9.66
N VAL A 181 6.43 -1.94 9.49
CA VAL A 181 5.55 -2.46 10.57
C VAL A 181 6.16 -3.72 11.20
N SER A 182 7.00 -4.40 10.46
CA SER A 182 7.68 -5.64 10.83
C SER A 182 9.21 -5.47 10.84
N SER A 183 9.94 -6.48 11.25
CA SER A 183 11.39 -6.43 11.12
C SER A 183 11.80 -6.40 9.65
N PRO A 184 12.90 -5.71 9.28
CA PRO A 184 13.37 -5.68 7.89
C PRO A 184 13.60 -7.08 7.28
N GLU A 185 13.96 -8.06 8.11
CA GLU A 185 14.12 -9.45 7.69
C GLU A 185 12.79 -10.10 7.31
N TYR A 186 11.77 -9.89 8.12
CA TYR A 186 10.43 -10.44 7.86
C TYR A 186 9.81 -9.83 6.60
N ASP A 187 9.97 -8.54 6.40
CA ASP A 187 9.50 -7.83 5.22
C ASP A 187 10.12 -8.36 3.95
N LEU A 188 11.43 -8.61 3.97
CA LEU A 188 12.12 -9.23 2.84
C LEU A 188 11.58 -10.63 2.55
N GLN A 189 11.37 -11.44 3.59
CA GLN A 189 10.76 -12.77 3.47
C GLN A 189 9.35 -12.69 2.88
N LEU A 190 8.53 -11.72 3.32
CA LEU A 190 7.17 -11.55 2.84
C LEU A 190 7.14 -11.14 1.36
N LYS A 191 8.04 -10.24 0.96
CA LYS A 191 8.22 -9.86 -0.45
C LYS A 191 8.66 -11.05 -1.30
N GLU A 192 9.61 -11.84 -0.84
CA GLU A 192 10.04 -13.07 -1.53
C GLU A 192 8.94 -14.11 -1.61
N ARG A 193 8.13 -14.26 -0.56
CA ARG A 193 6.94 -15.14 -0.56
C ARG A 193 5.94 -14.68 -1.62
N TRP A 194 5.65 -13.39 -1.70
CA TRP A 194 4.80 -12.81 -2.74
C TRP A 194 5.34 -13.10 -4.14
N MET A 195 6.62 -12.84 -4.39
CA MET A 195 7.23 -13.12 -5.69
C MET A 195 7.14 -14.58 -6.09
N ARG A 196 7.40 -15.50 -5.15
CA ARG A 196 7.24 -16.95 -5.37
C ARG A 196 5.79 -17.34 -5.63
N PHE A 197 4.85 -16.72 -4.94
CA PHE A 197 3.42 -16.93 -5.13
C PHE A 197 2.98 -16.51 -6.55
N VAL A 198 3.36 -15.31 -7.00
CA VAL A 198 3.10 -14.83 -8.35
C VAL A 198 3.68 -15.77 -9.40
N ALA A 199 4.95 -16.14 -9.27
CA ALA A 199 5.62 -17.04 -10.22
C ALA A 199 4.92 -18.41 -10.36
N ARG A 200 4.40 -18.99 -9.27
CA ARG A 200 3.66 -20.26 -9.29
C ARG A 200 2.31 -20.15 -10.01
N ASN A 201 1.65 -19.01 -9.91
CA ASN A 201 0.31 -18.82 -10.48
C ASN A 201 0.35 -18.33 -11.93
N ASN A 202 1.44 -17.72 -12.39
CA ASN A 202 1.63 -17.33 -13.79
C ASN A 202 2.03 -18.51 -14.69
N ASN A 203 2.45 -19.64 -14.12
CA ASN A 203 2.81 -20.86 -14.89
C ASN A 203 1.64 -21.86 -15.00
N ARG A 204 0.44 -21.47 -14.64
CA ARG A 204 -0.81 -22.24 -14.80
C ARG A 204 -1.72 -21.58 -15.82
#